data_9aaff40cc0110ce1ad8fac39dcfd4d4c
#
_entry.id   9aaff40cc0110ce1ad8fac39dcfd4d4c
#
_cell.length_a   1.000
_cell.length_b   1.000
_cell.length_c   1.000
_cell.angle_alpha   90.00
_cell.angle_beta   90.00
_cell.angle_gamma   90.00
#
_symmetry.space_group_name_H-M   'P 1'
#
loop_
_entity.id
_entity.type
_entity.pdbx_description
1 polymer ?
#
loop_
_entity_poly.entity_id
_entity_poly.type
_entity_poly.pdbx_seq_one_letter_code
_entity_poly.pdbx_strand_id
1 'polypeptide(L)'
;MNKALFLDRDGVINKVVMRNGVVASPRCVEELEIFDLAREVVKTAKGLGYMAIIVTNQPDVGRNRMDLATLEKMHGAIERVFPVDLIQTCTSCDNYDFRRKPNPGMILEAAERFNIDLKQSLLLGDSEKDIIAGWRAGVETILLQTYYNSEIHGKADRDVS
;
A
#
# COMPACT_ATOMS: atom_id res chain seq x y z
N MET A 1 -10.29 -11.34 17.41
CA MET A 1 -10.10 -10.72 16.09
C MET A 1 -8.68 -10.20 16.00
N ASN A 2 -8.06 -10.32 14.84
CA ASN A 2 -6.73 -9.75 14.58
C ASN A 2 -6.83 -8.25 14.34
N LYS A 3 -5.72 -7.53 14.37
CA LYS A 3 -5.60 -6.15 13.90
C LYS A 3 -4.50 -6.05 12.86
N ALA A 4 -4.61 -5.14 11.91
CA ALA A 4 -3.65 -5.00 10.82
C ALA A 4 -3.14 -3.58 10.66
N LEU A 5 -1.88 -3.47 10.25
CA LEU A 5 -1.35 -2.30 9.57
C LEU A 5 -1.40 -2.58 8.07
N PHE A 6 -2.32 -1.91 7.38
CA PHE A 6 -2.36 -1.86 5.94
C PHE A 6 -1.36 -0.82 5.44
N LEU A 7 -0.64 -1.15 4.39
CA LEU A 7 0.43 -0.31 3.85
C LEU A 7 0.25 -0.19 2.34
N ASP A 8 0.30 1.03 1.79
CA ASP A 8 0.55 1.13 0.37
C ASP A 8 1.97 0.65 0.05
N ARG A 9 2.23 0.30 -1.21
CA ARG A 9 3.55 -0.15 -1.64
C ARG A 9 4.42 1.02 -2.09
N ASP A 10 4.03 1.67 -3.18
CA ASP A 10 4.83 2.71 -3.81
C ASP A 10 4.71 4.03 -3.03
N GLY A 11 5.84 4.57 -2.57
CA GLY A 11 5.89 5.74 -1.71
C GLY A 11 5.85 5.44 -0.20
N VAL A 12 5.56 4.20 0.20
CA VAL A 12 5.52 3.75 1.60
C VAL A 12 6.53 2.62 1.86
N ILE A 13 6.45 1.54 1.11
CA ILE A 13 7.38 0.39 1.20
C ILE A 13 8.63 0.62 0.35
N ASN A 14 8.44 1.13 -0.86
CA ASN A 14 9.51 1.45 -1.79
C ASN A 14 9.36 2.86 -2.37
N LYS A 15 10.46 3.39 -2.84
CA LYS A 15 10.48 4.70 -3.51
C LYS A 15 9.62 4.69 -4.76
N VAL A 16 9.01 5.82 -5.04
CA VAL A 16 8.37 6.10 -6.33
C VAL A 16 9.44 6.39 -7.39
N VAL A 17 9.08 6.21 -8.66
CA VAL A 17 9.91 6.58 -9.81
C VAL A 17 9.32 7.84 -10.45
N MET A 18 10.17 8.77 -10.87
CA MET A 18 9.72 9.93 -11.64
C MET A 18 9.80 9.62 -13.14
N ARG A 19 8.66 9.65 -13.83
CA ARG A 19 8.57 9.46 -15.28
C ARG A 19 7.97 10.71 -15.91
N ASN A 20 8.75 11.42 -16.70
CA ASN A 20 8.32 12.68 -17.33
C ASN A 20 7.73 13.69 -16.32
N GLY A 21 8.34 13.81 -15.15
CA GLY A 21 7.87 14.72 -14.09
C GLY A 21 6.65 14.24 -13.32
N VAL A 22 6.16 13.02 -13.55
CA VAL A 22 5.00 12.41 -12.85
C VAL A 22 5.45 11.26 -11.98
N VAL A 23 4.88 11.19 -10.78
CA VAL A 23 5.08 10.07 -9.84
C VAL A 23 4.51 8.78 -10.45
N ALA A 24 5.31 7.73 -10.45
CA ALA A 24 4.99 6.43 -11.03
C ALA A 24 5.53 5.27 -10.19
N SER A 25 5.00 4.08 -10.44
CA SER A 25 5.49 2.84 -9.84
C SER A 25 6.73 2.31 -10.56
N PRO A 26 7.64 1.59 -9.87
CA PRO A 26 8.65 0.75 -10.50
C PRO A 26 8.03 -0.25 -11.48
N ARG A 27 8.68 -0.49 -12.61
CA ARG A 27 8.26 -1.43 -13.66
C ARG A 27 9.19 -2.64 -13.80
N CYS A 28 10.30 -2.64 -13.09
CA CYS A 28 11.25 -3.75 -13.04
C CYS A 28 11.92 -3.81 -11.66
N VAL A 29 12.60 -4.91 -11.40
CA VAL A 29 13.28 -5.14 -10.10
C VAL A 29 14.40 -4.11 -9.87
N GLU A 30 15.07 -3.69 -10.93
CA GLU A 30 16.18 -2.73 -10.88
C GLU A 30 15.71 -1.31 -10.46
N GLU A 31 14.44 -0.99 -10.67
CA GLU A 31 13.83 0.27 -10.22
C GLU A 31 13.28 0.18 -8.79
N LEU A 32 13.18 -1.02 -8.22
CA LEU A 32 12.60 -1.23 -6.89
C LEU A 32 13.64 -0.89 -5.80
N GLU A 33 13.49 0.28 -5.21
CA GLU A 33 14.30 0.72 -4.07
C GLU A 33 13.45 0.73 -2.80
N ILE A 34 13.69 -0.23 -1.91
CA ILE A 34 12.93 -0.40 -0.65
C ILE A 34 13.46 0.57 0.39
N PHE A 35 12.56 1.25 1.11
CA PHE A 35 12.94 2.13 2.22
C PHE A 35 13.42 1.33 3.43
N ASP A 36 14.57 1.71 3.99
CA ASP A 36 15.05 1.11 5.25
C ASP A 36 14.05 1.31 6.39
N LEU A 37 13.42 2.50 6.45
CA LEU A 37 12.41 2.83 7.44
C LEU A 37 11.17 1.91 7.35
N ALA A 38 10.79 1.47 6.15
CA ALA A 38 9.66 0.54 5.98
C ALA A 38 9.88 -0.78 6.74
N ARG A 39 11.13 -1.27 6.76
CA ARG A 39 11.50 -2.46 7.54
C ARG A 39 11.24 -2.25 9.03
N GLU A 40 11.66 -1.12 9.59
CA GLU A 40 11.47 -0.80 11.00
C GLU A 40 9.99 -0.62 11.35
N VAL A 41 9.22 0.02 10.46
CA VAL A 41 7.76 0.18 10.64
C VAL A 41 7.07 -1.18 10.68
N VAL A 42 7.34 -2.07 9.71
CA VAL A 42 6.73 -3.41 9.68
C VAL A 42 7.15 -4.23 10.91
N LYS A 43 8.44 -4.23 11.27
CA LYS A 43 8.94 -4.94 12.45
C LYS A 43 8.26 -4.45 13.73
N THR A 44 8.14 -3.14 13.91
CA THR A 44 7.49 -2.54 15.07
C THR A 44 6.01 -2.92 15.13
N ALA A 45 5.29 -2.81 14.01
CA ALA A 45 3.88 -3.19 13.93
C ALA A 45 3.66 -4.66 14.30
N LYS A 46 4.51 -5.56 13.78
CA LYS A 46 4.47 -6.99 14.13
C LYS A 46 4.73 -7.21 15.63
N GLY A 47 5.69 -6.49 16.22
CA GLY A 47 6.00 -6.52 17.66
C GLY A 47 4.83 -6.04 18.53
N LEU A 48 3.99 -5.15 18.01
CA LEU A 48 2.77 -4.65 18.65
C LEU A 48 1.53 -5.53 18.36
N GLY A 49 1.70 -6.65 17.68
CA GLY A 49 0.64 -7.62 17.38
C GLY A 49 -0.23 -7.25 16.17
N TYR A 50 0.22 -6.34 15.29
CA TYR A 50 -0.44 -6.09 14.02
C TYR A 50 0.00 -7.09 12.96
N MET A 51 -0.93 -7.51 12.11
CA MET A 51 -0.58 -8.10 10.83
C MET A 51 -0.08 -6.99 9.89
N ALA A 52 0.92 -7.29 9.07
CA ALA A 52 1.43 -6.35 8.06
C ALA A 52 0.89 -6.76 6.68
N ILE A 53 0.02 -5.94 6.10
CA ILE A 53 -0.65 -6.25 4.83
C ILE A 53 -0.43 -5.12 3.85
N ILE A 54 0.21 -5.42 2.71
CA ILE A 54 0.37 -4.46 1.63
C ILE A 54 -0.88 -4.47 0.75
N VAL A 55 -1.40 -3.28 0.40
CA VAL A 55 -2.55 -3.08 -0.49
C VAL A 55 -2.17 -2.09 -1.60
N THR A 56 -1.97 -2.59 -2.82
CA THR A 56 -1.35 -1.79 -3.89
C THR A 56 -2.12 -1.83 -5.21
N ASN A 57 -2.29 -0.65 -5.84
CA ASN A 57 -2.74 -0.54 -7.22
C ASN A 57 -1.54 -0.65 -8.16
N GLN A 58 -1.57 -1.61 -9.09
CA GLN A 58 -0.54 -1.85 -10.09
C GLN A 58 -1.12 -1.84 -11.52
N PRO A 59 -1.66 -0.71 -11.98
CA PRO A 59 -2.38 -0.64 -13.25
C PRO A 59 -1.47 -0.82 -14.48
N ASP A 60 -0.16 -0.72 -14.32
CA ASP A 60 0.78 -0.88 -15.43
C ASP A 60 0.80 -2.33 -15.96
N VAL A 61 0.40 -3.31 -15.15
CA VAL A 61 0.12 -4.68 -15.64
C VAL A 61 -1.11 -4.68 -16.56
N GLY A 62 -2.22 -4.10 -16.11
CA GLY A 62 -3.43 -4.00 -16.93
C GLY A 62 -3.27 -3.16 -18.20
N ARG A 63 -2.28 -2.25 -18.22
CA ARG A 63 -1.92 -1.43 -19.38
C ARG A 63 -0.86 -2.08 -20.30
N ASN A 64 -0.45 -3.31 -20.03
CA ASN A 64 0.63 -4.02 -20.73
C ASN A 64 1.97 -3.25 -20.74
N ARG A 65 2.26 -2.48 -19.67
CA ARG A 65 3.54 -1.78 -19.47
C ARG A 65 4.51 -2.54 -18.59
N MET A 66 4.01 -3.57 -17.93
CA MET A 66 4.76 -4.50 -17.08
C MET A 66 4.03 -5.84 -17.12
N ASP A 67 4.74 -6.96 -17.13
CA ASP A 67 4.12 -8.28 -17.02
C ASP A 67 3.92 -8.70 -15.55
N LEU A 68 3.02 -9.64 -15.33
CA LEU A 68 2.69 -10.14 -13.99
C LEU A 68 3.89 -10.82 -13.32
N ALA A 69 4.70 -11.54 -14.09
CA ALA A 69 5.89 -12.24 -13.56
C ALA A 69 6.92 -11.25 -13.01
N THR A 70 7.10 -10.09 -13.65
CA THR A 70 7.95 -9.00 -13.15
C THR A 70 7.39 -8.40 -11.86
N LEU A 71 6.08 -8.19 -11.78
CA LEU A 71 5.43 -7.74 -10.55
C LEU A 71 5.64 -8.73 -9.40
N GLU A 72 5.45 -10.02 -9.65
CA GLU A 72 5.67 -11.09 -8.67
C GLU A 72 7.12 -11.16 -8.19
N LYS A 73 8.10 -10.95 -9.06
CA LYS A 73 9.53 -10.86 -8.68
C LYS A 73 9.78 -9.68 -7.74
N MET A 74 9.16 -8.52 -7.99
CA MET A 74 9.27 -7.36 -7.09
C MET A 74 8.63 -7.64 -5.73
N HIS A 75 7.44 -8.27 -5.70
CA HIS A 75 6.80 -8.66 -4.45
C HIS A 75 7.64 -9.68 -3.67
N GLY A 76 8.21 -10.68 -4.33
CA GLY A 76 9.14 -11.63 -3.71
C GLY A 76 10.42 -10.96 -3.18
N ALA A 77 10.89 -9.87 -3.80
CA ALA A 77 11.99 -9.08 -3.26
C ALA A 77 11.59 -8.36 -1.95
N ILE A 78 10.38 -7.81 -1.88
CA ILE A 78 9.84 -7.20 -0.66
C ILE A 78 9.72 -8.23 0.45
N GLU A 79 9.11 -9.39 0.19
CA GLU A 79 8.91 -10.47 1.17
C GLU A 79 10.23 -11.02 1.74
N ARG A 80 11.31 -10.97 0.97
CA ARG A 80 12.66 -11.35 1.46
C ARG A 80 13.26 -10.32 2.42
N VAL A 81 12.84 -9.07 2.34
CA VAL A 81 13.38 -7.98 3.18
C VAL A 81 12.73 -7.95 4.55
N PHE A 82 11.43 -8.19 4.64
CA PHE A 82 10.68 -8.18 5.90
C PHE A 82 9.39 -9.00 5.82
N PRO A 83 8.92 -9.53 6.97
CA PRO A 83 7.80 -10.46 7.01
C PRO A 83 6.46 -9.72 6.87
N VAL A 84 5.96 -9.57 5.64
CA VAL A 84 4.56 -9.22 5.40
C VAL A 84 3.68 -10.47 5.45
N ASP A 85 2.46 -10.33 5.93
CA ASP A 85 1.52 -11.46 6.04
C ASP A 85 0.73 -11.65 4.74
N LEU A 86 0.59 -10.58 3.94
CA LEU A 86 -0.11 -10.61 2.66
C LEU A 86 0.29 -9.42 1.80
N ILE A 87 0.36 -9.62 0.48
CA ILE A 87 0.36 -8.55 -0.51
C ILE A 87 -0.90 -8.67 -1.37
N GLN A 88 -1.83 -7.73 -1.21
CA GLN A 88 -3.03 -7.59 -2.04
C GLN A 88 -2.75 -6.62 -3.18
N THR A 89 -3.01 -7.07 -4.39
CA THR A 89 -2.71 -6.31 -5.60
C THR A 89 -3.94 -6.16 -6.48
N CYS A 90 -4.17 -4.95 -6.97
CA CYS A 90 -5.15 -4.69 -8.03
C CYS A 90 -4.41 -4.24 -9.29
N THR A 91 -4.51 -5.03 -10.36
CA THR A 91 -3.92 -4.72 -11.68
C THR A 91 -4.91 -4.05 -12.63
N SER A 92 -6.17 -3.94 -12.24
CA SER A 92 -7.23 -3.33 -13.03
C SER A 92 -6.97 -1.84 -13.29
N CYS A 93 -7.33 -1.39 -14.49
CA CYS A 93 -7.37 0.03 -14.87
C CYS A 93 -8.76 0.64 -14.70
N ASP A 94 -9.78 -0.20 -14.43
CA ASP A 94 -11.15 0.24 -14.22
C ASP A 94 -11.31 0.88 -12.84
N ASN A 95 -11.74 2.13 -12.80
CA ASN A 95 -11.96 2.85 -11.55
C ASN A 95 -13.19 2.33 -10.77
N TYR A 96 -14.06 1.55 -11.40
CA TYR A 96 -15.20 0.90 -10.76
C TYR A 96 -14.85 -0.48 -10.18
N ASP A 97 -13.66 -1.01 -10.45
CA ASP A 97 -13.19 -2.25 -9.84
C ASP A 97 -13.17 -2.12 -8.32
N PHE A 98 -13.91 -3.02 -7.63
CA PHE A 98 -14.06 -3.01 -6.18
C PHE A 98 -12.72 -3.06 -5.44
N ARG A 99 -11.72 -3.75 -6.00
CA ARG A 99 -10.38 -3.89 -5.41
C ARG A 99 -9.48 -2.68 -5.66
N ARG A 100 -9.79 -1.85 -6.69
CA ARG A 100 -8.94 -0.71 -7.04
C ARG A 100 -9.16 0.46 -6.08
N LYS A 101 -8.14 0.84 -5.29
CA LYS A 101 -8.18 2.08 -4.49
C LYS A 101 -8.52 3.29 -5.39
N PRO A 102 -9.43 4.18 -5.01
CA PRO A 102 -9.98 4.42 -3.68
C PRO A 102 -11.15 3.51 -3.25
N ASN A 103 -11.44 2.41 -3.94
CA ASN A 103 -12.40 1.42 -3.45
C ASN A 103 -11.75 0.54 -2.37
N PRO A 104 -12.52 0.06 -1.38
CA PRO A 104 -11.98 -0.58 -0.18
C PRO A 104 -11.75 -2.09 -0.33
N GLY A 105 -12.00 -2.68 -1.52
CA GLY A 105 -12.10 -4.13 -1.69
C GLY A 105 -10.92 -4.92 -1.18
N MET A 106 -9.68 -4.52 -1.49
CA MET A 106 -8.49 -5.23 -1.00
C MET A 106 -8.40 -5.26 0.53
N ILE A 107 -8.81 -4.18 1.20
CA ILE A 107 -8.82 -4.09 2.68
C ILE A 107 -9.90 -5.02 3.25
N LEU A 108 -11.11 -4.97 2.68
CA LEU A 108 -12.25 -5.78 3.14
C LEU A 108 -12.02 -7.28 2.93
N GLU A 109 -11.48 -7.68 1.77
CA GLU A 109 -11.11 -9.07 1.49
C GLU A 109 -10.05 -9.60 2.49
N ALA A 110 -9.04 -8.80 2.80
CA ALA A 110 -8.03 -9.17 3.79
C ALA A 110 -8.65 -9.27 5.19
N ALA A 111 -9.55 -8.36 5.56
CA ALA A 111 -10.23 -8.36 6.84
C ALA A 111 -11.11 -9.62 7.02
N GLU A 112 -11.84 -10.01 5.99
CA GLU A 112 -12.61 -11.25 5.98
C GLU A 112 -11.71 -12.49 6.12
N ARG A 113 -10.67 -12.56 5.28
CA ARG A 113 -9.73 -13.69 5.24
C ARG A 113 -9.04 -13.96 6.57
N PHE A 114 -8.64 -12.92 7.28
CA PHE A 114 -7.85 -13.02 8.50
C PHE A 114 -8.61 -12.64 9.78
N ASN A 115 -9.93 -12.47 9.70
CA ASN A 115 -10.77 -12.04 10.82
C ASN A 115 -10.20 -10.81 11.52
N ILE A 116 -10.00 -9.72 10.74
CA ILE A 116 -9.39 -8.47 11.21
C ILE A 116 -10.48 -7.52 11.72
N ASP A 117 -10.25 -6.94 12.90
CA ASP A 117 -11.00 -5.79 13.40
C ASP A 117 -10.50 -4.50 12.74
N LEU A 118 -11.26 -3.99 11.78
CA LEU A 118 -10.91 -2.78 11.04
C LEU A 118 -10.86 -1.53 11.92
N LYS A 119 -11.65 -1.48 13.01
CA LYS A 119 -11.66 -0.34 13.94
C LYS A 119 -10.39 -0.27 14.80
N GLN A 120 -9.68 -1.39 14.95
CA GLN A 120 -8.40 -1.45 15.65
C GLN A 120 -7.21 -1.49 14.69
N SER A 121 -7.47 -1.29 13.41
CA SER A 121 -6.46 -1.38 12.37
C SER A 121 -6.12 0.00 11.81
N LEU A 122 -4.96 0.09 11.16
CA LEU A 122 -4.41 1.32 10.60
C LEU A 122 -4.12 1.13 9.12
N LEU A 123 -4.21 2.21 8.34
CA LEU A 123 -3.72 2.24 6.96
C LEU A 123 -2.73 3.39 6.80
N LEU A 124 -1.52 3.08 6.39
CA LEU A 124 -0.49 4.05 6.03
C LEU A 124 -0.38 4.14 4.50
N GLY A 125 -0.60 5.31 3.96
CA GLY A 125 -0.50 5.59 2.53
C GLY A 125 0.10 6.97 2.26
N ASP A 126 0.45 7.24 1.01
CA ASP A 126 1.01 8.51 0.55
C ASP A 126 0.10 9.23 -0.46
N SER A 127 -1.08 8.68 -0.76
CA SER A 127 -2.00 9.21 -1.76
C SER A 127 -3.43 9.39 -1.23
N GLU A 128 -4.18 10.31 -1.85
CA GLU A 128 -5.60 10.49 -1.54
C GLU A 128 -6.41 9.20 -1.72
N LYS A 129 -6.01 8.34 -2.66
CA LYS A 129 -6.69 7.05 -2.90
C LYS A 129 -6.56 6.10 -1.71
N ASP A 130 -5.45 6.14 -0.99
CA ASP A 130 -5.24 5.35 0.22
C ASP A 130 -6.17 5.84 1.32
N ILE A 131 -6.19 7.15 1.55
CA ILE A 131 -7.00 7.77 2.59
C ILE A 131 -8.49 7.47 2.38
N ILE A 132 -8.98 7.67 1.15
CA ILE A 132 -10.38 7.39 0.83
C ILE A 132 -10.69 5.88 0.96
N ALA A 133 -9.79 4.99 0.53
CA ALA A 133 -9.99 3.54 0.67
C ALA A 133 -10.05 3.13 2.14
N GLY A 134 -9.20 3.71 3.00
CA GLY A 134 -9.23 3.48 4.44
C GLY A 134 -10.55 3.94 5.08
N TRP A 135 -11.00 5.15 4.79
CA TRP A 135 -12.27 5.66 5.30
C TRP A 135 -13.45 4.80 4.87
N ARG A 136 -13.50 4.39 3.60
CA ARG A 136 -14.55 3.50 3.08
C ARG A 136 -14.54 2.12 3.72
N ALA A 137 -13.38 1.65 4.14
CA ALA A 137 -13.23 0.40 4.86
C ALA A 137 -13.48 0.52 6.38
N GLY A 138 -13.50 1.73 6.93
CA GLY A 138 -13.64 1.97 8.36
C GLY A 138 -12.35 1.78 9.17
N VAL A 139 -11.19 2.04 8.54
CA VAL A 139 -9.84 1.96 9.12
C VAL A 139 -9.34 3.37 9.40
N GLU A 140 -8.64 3.56 10.52
CA GLU A 140 -7.93 4.81 10.80
C GLU A 140 -6.80 5.02 9.78
N THR A 141 -6.73 6.21 9.19
CA THR A 141 -5.81 6.52 8.10
C THR A 141 -4.65 7.39 8.56
N ILE A 142 -3.45 7.07 8.09
CA ILE A 142 -2.22 7.81 8.33
C ILE A 142 -1.65 8.21 6.97
N LEU A 143 -1.49 9.52 6.74
CA LEU A 143 -0.82 10.03 5.55
C LEU A 143 0.67 10.17 5.81
N LEU A 144 1.49 9.48 5.01
CA LEU A 144 2.92 9.75 4.94
C LEU A 144 3.15 11.01 4.08
N GLN A 145 3.56 12.09 4.72
CA GLN A 145 3.86 13.35 4.04
C GLN A 145 5.10 13.22 3.17
N THR A 146 4.99 13.63 1.92
CA THR A 146 6.07 13.63 0.95
C THR A 146 6.10 14.96 0.19
N TYR A 147 7.17 15.21 -0.57
CA TYR A 147 7.29 16.42 -1.38
C TYR A 147 6.29 16.48 -2.55
N TYR A 148 5.70 15.36 -2.94
CA TYR A 148 4.78 15.25 -4.08
C TYR A 148 3.30 15.17 -3.69
N ASN A 149 2.95 15.23 -2.40
CA ASN A 149 1.56 15.10 -1.95
C ASN A 149 1.10 16.23 -1.00
N SER A 150 1.75 17.38 -1.05
CA SER A 150 1.46 18.50 -0.15
C SER A 150 0.02 19.02 -0.20
N GLU A 151 -0.68 18.83 -1.32
CA GLU A 151 -2.08 19.25 -1.52
C GLU A 151 -3.08 18.42 -0.71
N ILE A 152 -2.66 17.28 -0.18
CA ILE A 152 -3.52 16.39 0.63
C ILE A 152 -3.10 16.34 2.12
N HIS A 153 -2.13 17.15 2.54
CA HIS A 153 -1.76 17.22 3.95
C HIS A 153 -2.97 17.65 4.79
N GLY A 154 -3.18 17.01 5.93
CA GLY A 154 -4.31 17.23 6.82
C GLY A 154 -5.63 16.56 6.41
N LYS A 155 -5.65 15.76 5.33
CA LYS A 155 -6.87 15.03 4.91
C LYS A 155 -7.05 13.68 5.60
N ALA A 156 -5.98 13.06 6.09
CA ALA A 156 -6.05 11.80 6.84
C ALA A 156 -6.44 12.03 8.32
N ASP A 157 -6.71 10.95 9.04
CA ASP A 157 -6.93 11.01 10.49
C ASP A 157 -5.65 11.45 11.21
N ARG A 158 -4.47 11.07 10.66
CA ARG A 158 -3.14 11.54 11.10
C ARG A 158 -2.21 11.75 9.91
N ASP A 159 -1.30 12.69 10.06
CA ASP A 159 -0.18 12.92 9.14
C ASP A 159 1.14 12.61 9.85
N VAL A 160 2.09 11.99 9.12
CA VAL A 160 3.45 11.72 9.59
C VAL A 160 4.47 12.07 8.49
N SER A 161 5.70 12.41 8.87
CA SER A 161 6.79 12.77 7.95
C SER A 161 8.02 11.90 8.17
#